data_2ccc3ba37c500aebd6c90152353fada5
#
_entry.id   2ccc3ba37c500aebd6c90152353fada5
#
_cell.length_a   1.000
_cell.length_b   1.000
_cell.length_c   1.000
_cell.angle_alpha   90.00
_cell.angle_beta   90.00
_cell.angle_gamma   90.00
#
_symmetry.space_group_name_H-M   'P 1'
#
loop_
_entity.id
_entity.type
_entity.pdbx_description
1 polymer ?
#
loop_
_entity_poly.entity_id
_entity_poly.type
_entity_poly.pdbx_seq_one_letter_code
_entity_poly.pdbx_strand_id
1 'polypeptide(L)'
;MDLALITGASSGIGFQLARQLGERGYDIVGVGASARINDLGDHISGVEVVPVQADLATAEGIEQLWAVIERLERPLDVACLNAGRSLGGAFLDTDLDEELQMLALNVTGQVRLAKHVVRHMADRQAGRILITTSCSALTPTPYESIYGPTRSFMLSFAEGLREEMKEYGVGVTALLPGATATDFHQTAGMGNTKFGSNDWKNDPALVAEQGLDALFAGEDHVIGGDQATRDDAALNRTLSDPVKATKFAQASRPTT
;
A
#
# COMPACT_ATOMS: atom_id res chain seq x y z
N MET A 1 13.41 15.39 14.97
CA MET A 1 13.44 14.17 14.16
C MET A 1 12.54 14.37 12.97
N ASP A 2 12.82 13.75 11.85
CA ASP A 2 11.96 13.79 10.68
C ASP A 2 10.66 13.03 10.93
N LEU A 3 9.58 13.38 10.25
CA LEU A 3 8.25 12.79 10.48
C LEU A 3 7.82 11.92 9.31
N ALA A 4 7.29 10.75 9.61
CA ALA A 4 6.73 9.84 8.62
C ALA A 4 5.27 9.48 8.92
N LEU A 5 4.41 9.54 7.89
CA LEU A 5 3.04 9.04 7.91
C LEU A 5 2.98 7.66 7.25
N ILE A 6 2.39 6.68 7.93
CA ILE A 6 2.18 5.35 7.36
C ILE A 6 0.71 4.94 7.49
N THR A 7 0.05 4.71 6.35
CA THR A 7 -1.33 4.21 6.33
C THR A 7 -1.35 2.68 6.31
N GLY A 8 -2.30 2.07 7.03
CA GLY A 8 -2.37 0.63 7.22
C GLY A 8 -1.24 0.10 8.12
N ALA A 9 -0.78 0.89 9.09
CA ALA A 9 0.37 0.58 9.94
C ALA A 9 0.10 -0.48 11.03
N SER A 10 -1.14 -0.95 11.17
CA SER A 10 -1.51 -1.92 12.22
C SER A 10 -1.07 -3.36 11.93
N SER A 11 -0.63 -3.69 10.71
CA SER A 11 -0.20 -5.05 10.33
C SER A 11 0.56 -5.08 9.01
N GLY A 12 1.14 -6.26 8.69
CA GLY A 12 1.72 -6.58 7.40
C GLY A 12 2.81 -5.60 6.94
N ILE A 13 2.77 -5.23 5.67
CA ILE A 13 3.77 -4.32 5.06
C ILE A 13 3.76 -2.95 5.74
N GLY A 14 2.57 -2.39 6.05
CA GLY A 14 2.47 -1.08 6.69
C GLY A 14 3.10 -1.04 8.07
N PHE A 15 2.93 -2.11 8.87
CA PHE A 15 3.62 -2.25 10.16
C PHE A 15 5.15 -2.30 9.98
N GLN A 16 5.65 -3.04 9.00
CA GLN A 16 7.08 -3.13 8.73
C GLN A 16 7.66 -1.80 8.22
N LEU A 17 6.91 -1.06 7.39
CA LEU A 17 7.29 0.30 6.97
C LEU A 17 7.42 1.24 8.18
N ALA A 18 6.45 1.21 9.10
CA ALA A 18 6.49 2.03 10.31
C ALA A 18 7.68 1.67 11.21
N ARG A 19 7.90 0.37 11.45
CA ARG A 19 9.01 -0.11 12.26
C ARG A 19 10.36 0.29 11.68
N GLN A 20 10.58 0.05 10.39
CA GLN A 20 11.86 0.34 9.73
C GLN A 20 12.13 1.84 9.56
N LEU A 21 11.09 2.68 9.41
CA LEU A 21 11.25 4.13 9.45
C LEU A 21 11.60 4.61 10.87
N GLY A 22 10.98 4.03 11.90
CA GLY A 22 11.37 4.28 13.29
C GLY A 22 12.85 3.92 13.57
N GLU A 23 13.31 2.77 13.06
CA GLU A 23 14.73 2.34 13.16
C GLU A 23 15.68 3.30 12.40
N ARG A 24 15.19 3.99 11.37
CA ARG A 24 15.93 5.04 10.63
C ARG A 24 15.84 6.43 11.30
N GLY A 25 15.19 6.52 12.49
CA GLY A 25 15.11 7.75 13.31
C GLY A 25 13.95 8.69 12.94
N TYR A 26 12.93 8.22 12.23
CA TYR A 26 11.71 8.99 11.96
C TYR A 26 10.72 8.84 13.12
N ASP A 27 10.12 9.93 13.55
CA ASP A 27 8.88 9.88 14.33
C ASP A 27 7.73 9.42 13.44
N ILE A 28 6.79 8.64 13.99
CA ILE A 28 5.81 7.90 13.23
C ILE A 28 4.39 8.38 13.53
N VAL A 29 3.65 8.77 12.51
CA VAL A 29 2.19 8.82 12.55
C VAL A 29 1.67 7.56 11.85
N GLY A 30 1.17 6.61 12.62
CA GLY A 30 0.63 5.36 12.09
C GLY A 30 -0.89 5.38 12.10
N VAL A 31 -1.54 5.08 10.95
CA VAL A 31 -2.99 5.05 10.88
C VAL A 31 -3.53 3.68 10.49
N GLY A 32 -4.65 3.29 11.12
CA GLY A 32 -5.39 2.07 10.86
C GLY A 32 -6.84 2.18 11.27
N ALA A 33 -7.73 1.41 10.64
CA ALA A 33 -9.16 1.46 10.92
C ALA A 33 -9.54 0.75 12.24
N SER A 34 -8.78 -0.24 12.67
CA SER A 34 -9.04 -1.00 13.89
C SER A 34 -8.28 -0.46 15.10
N ALA A 35 -8.78 -0.75 16.31
CA ALA A 35 -8.13 -0.39 17.57
C ALA A 35 -6.71 -1.00 17.73
N ARG A 36 -6.35 -2.02 16.95
CA ARG A 36 -5.00 -2.63 16.90
C ARG A 36 -3.92 -1.59 16.60
N ILE A 37 -4.26 -0.48 15.97
CA ILE A 37 -3.29 0.60 15.69
C ILE A 37 -2.73 1.23 16.99
N ASN A 38 -3.49 1.21 18.09
CA ASN A 38 -3.07 1.80 19.34
C ASN A 38 -1.86 1.10 19.98
N ASP A 39 -1.62 -0.17 19.61
CA ASP A 39 -0.50 -0.96 20.09
C ASP A 39 0.80 -0.71 19.29
N LEU A 40 0.75 0.14 18.24
CA LEU A 40 1.89 0.38 17.34
C LEU A 40 3.13 0.86 18.12
N GLY A 41 2.94 1.74 19.10
CA GLY A 41 4.01 2.29 19.92
C GLY A 41 4.76 1.24 20.77
N ASP A 42 4.10 0.13 21.13
CA ASP A 42 4.73 -0.94 21.91
C ASP A 42 5.80 -1.71 21.12
N HIS A 43 5.81 -1.55 19.80
CA HIS A 43 6.68 -2.27 18.87
C HIS A 43 7.77 -1.40 18.22
N ILE A 44 7.76 -0.08 18.48
CA ILE A 44 8.71 0.88 17.92
C ILE A 44 9.31 1.68 19.06
N SER A 45 10.62 1.66 19.19
CA SER A 45 11.33 2.32 20.28
C SER A 45 12.29 3.39 19.78
N GLY A 46 12.61 4.37 20.62
CA GLY A 46 13.60 5.41 20.34
C GLY A 46 13.08 6.62 19.55
N VAL A 47 11.82 6.60 19.13
CA VAL A 47 11.15 7.68 18.41
C VAL A 47 9.73 7.89 18.95
N GLU A 48 9.13 9.03 18.64
CA GLU A 48 7.73 9.30 18.99
C GLU A 48 6.80 8.53 18.00
N VAL A 49 5.76 7.88 18.54
CA VAL A 49 4.74 7.17 17.76
C VAL A 49 3.37 7.73 18.12
N VAL A 50 2.68 8.27 17.11
CA VAL A 50 1.32 8.81 17.21
C VAL A 50 0.36 7.86 16.48
N PRO A 51 -0.34 6.95 17.18
CA PRO A 51 -1.33 6.09 16.57
C PRO A 51 -2.61 6.88 16.29
N VAL A 52 -3.20 6.67 15.10
CA VAL A 52 -4.46 7.29 14.69
C VAL A 52 -5.43 6.20 14.23
N GLN A 53 -6.52 6.01 14.96
CA GLN A 53 -7.59 5.15 14.51
C GLN A 53 -8.54 5.94 13.62
N ALA A 54 -8.51 5.69 12.31
CA ALA A 54 -9.36 6.36 11.32
C ALA A 54 -9.68 5.44 10.14
N ASP A 55 -10.92 5.52 9.64
CA ASP A 55 -11.33 4.81 8.43
C ASP A 55 -11.04 5.68 7.19
N LEU A 56 -9.99 5.34 6.47
CA LEU A 56 -9.55 6.05 5.28
C LEU A 56 -10.42 5.80 4.04
N ALA A 57 -11.45 4.96 4.12
CA ALA A 57 -12.48 4.86 3.08
C ALA A 57 -13.46 6.05 3.11
N THR A 58 -13.48 6.83 4.20
CA THR A 58 -14.39 7.97 4.42
C THR A 58 -13.65 9.31 4.30
N ALA A 59 -14.39 10.35 3.92
CA ALA A 59 -13.84 11.71 3.93
C ALA A 59 -13.51 12.16 5.36
N GLU A 60 -14.38 11.85 6.30
CA GLU A 60 -14.24 12.19 7.70
C GLU A 60 -12.99 11.57 8.32
N GLY A 61 -12.69 10.30 8.02
CA GLY A 61 -11.47 9.64 8.49
C GLY A 61 -10.19 10.26 7.92
N ILE A 62 -10.21 10.72 6.66
CA ILE A 62 -9.10 11.45 6.05
C ILE A 62 -8.90 12.79 6.76
N GLU A 63 -9.96 13.58 6.96
CA GLU A 63 -9.85 14.88 7.65
C GLU A 63 -9.43 14.71 9.11
N GLN A 64 -9.93 13.68 9.80
CA GLN A 64 -9.47 13.35 11.15
C GLN A 64 -7.96 13.09 11.21
N LEU A 65 -7.45 12.27 10.30
CA LEU A 65 -6.02 12.00 10.19
C LEU A 65 -5.25 13.29 9.88
N TRP A 66 -5.71 14.06 8.90
CA TRP A 66 -5.00 15.26 8.48
C TRP A 66 -4.94 16.31 9.59
N ALA A 67 -6.01 16.49 10.36
CA ALA A 67 -6.02 17.35 11.52
C ALA A 67 -5.01 16.92 12.61
N VAL A 68 -4.66 15.64 12.71
CA VAL A 68 -3.56 15.20 13.60
C VAL A 68 -2.21 15.68 13.05
N ILE A 69 -1.95 15.51 11.74
CA ILE A 69 -0.71 15.98 11.09
C ILE A 69 -0.53 17.48 11.28
N GLU A 70 -1.59 18.29 11.03
CA GLU A 70 -1.53 19.74 11.19
C GLU A 70 -1.24 20.17 12.64
N ARG A 71 -1.84 19.50 13.63
CA ARG A 71 -1.59 19.81 15.05
C ARG A 71 -0.18 19.52 15.54
N LEU A 72 0.57 18.66 14.83
CA LEU A 72 1.97 18.44 15.17
C LEU A 72 2.85 19.64 14.80
N GLU A 73 2.37 20.56 13.95
CA GLU A 73 3.09 21.76 13.50
C GLU A 73 4.52 21.44 13.01
N ARG A 74 4.68 20.27 12.40
CA ARG A 74 5.95 19.72 11.94
C ARG A 74 5.90 19.35 10.46
N PRO A 75 7.04 19.45 9.78
CA PRO A 75 7.15 18.94 8.41
C PRO A 75 6.85 17.44 8.34
N LEU A 76 6.07 17.04 7.34
CA LEU A 76 5.93 15.64 6.95
C LEU A 76 6.97 15.33 5.86
N ASP A 77 7.97 14.53 6.20
CA ASP A 77 9.12 14.24 5.31
C ASP A 77 8.90 13.00 4.44
N VAL A 78 8.21 12.00 4.98
CA VAL A 78 7.86 10.74 4.30
C VAL A 78 6.38 10.44 4.48
N ALA A 79 5.71 10.04 3.40
CA ALA A 79 4.34 9.50 3.44
C ALA A 79 4.28 8.16 2.73
N CYS A 80 3.92 7.09 3.46
CA CYS A 80 3.67 5.75 2.92
C CYS A 80 2.16 5.53 2.78
N LEU A 81 1.62 5.74 1.58
CA LEU A 81 0.24 5.49 1.23
C LEU A 81 0.07 3.98 0.95
N ASN A 82 -0.08 3.20 2.02
CA ASN A 82 -0.04 1.74 1.97
C ASN A 82 -1.39 1.08 2.27
N ALA A 83 -2.32 1.74 2.96
CA ALA A 83 -3.61 1.17 3.32
C ALA A 83 -4.37 0.62 2.11
N GLY A 84 -4.98 -0.54 2.27
CA GLY A 84 -5.78 -1.15 1.23
C GLY A 84 -6.32 -2.50 1.65
N ARG A 85 -7.34 -2.97 0.95
CA ARG A 85 -7.97 -4.28 1.14
C ARG A 85 -8.18 -4.97 -0.20
N SER A 86 -8.39 -6.28 -0.16
CA SER A 86 -8.90 -7.07 -1.28
C SER A 86 -10.22 -7.72 -0.94
N LEU A 87 -10.91 -8.21 -1.96
CA LEU A 87 -12.06 -9.09 -1.90
C LEU A 87 -11.88 -10.16 -2.97
N GLY A 88 -11.79 -11.41 -2.54
CA GLY A 88 -11.69 -12.58 -3.42
C GLY A 88 -13.04 -13.23 -3.65
N GLY A 89 -13.21 -13.83 -4.82
CA GLY A 89 -14.43 -14.53 -5.21
C GLY A 89 -14.80 -14.31 -6.66
N ALA A 90 -15.70 -15.12 -7.21
CA ALA A 90 -16.23 -14.87 -8.54
C ALA A 90 -17.05 -13.57 -8.52
N PHE A 91 -16.86 -12.69 -9.49
CA PHE A 91 -17.56 -11.39 -9.55
C PHE A 91 -19.09 -11.52 -9.54
N LEU A 92 -19.59 -12.66 -9.98
CA LEU A 92 -21.03 -12.97 -9.93
C LEU A 92 -21.54 -13.14 -8.49
N ASP A 93 -20.67 -13.56 -7.58
CA ASP A 93 -21.04 -14.01 -6.22
C ASP A 93 -20.58 -13.04 -5.12
N THR A 94 -19.68 -12.10 -5.44
CA THR A 94 -19.17 -11.11 -4.48
C THR A 94 -20.21 -10.02 -4.19
N ASP A 95 -20.19 -9.49 -2.97
CA ASP A 95 -21.11 -8.43 -2.54
C ASP A 95 -20.68 -7.06 -3.10
N LEU A 96 -21.63 -6.35 -3.74
CA LEU A 96 -21.36 -5.05 -4.37
C LEU A 96 -20.94 -3.98 -3.35
N ASP A 97 -21.53 -3.96 -2.15
CA ASP A 97 -21.21 -2.95 -1.14
C ASP A 97 -19.78 -3.15 -0.63
N GLU A 98 -19.32 -4.40 -0.47
CA GLU A 98 -17.93 -4.72 -0.14
C GLU A 98 -16.95 -4.30 -1.24
N GLU A 99 -17.31 -4.47 -2.51
CA GLU A 99 -16.53 -4.00 -3.65
C GLU A 99 -16.44 -2.48 -3.70
N LEU A 100 -17.55 -1.78 -3.46
CA LEU A 100 -17.59 -0.31 -3.40
C LEU A 100 -16.80 0.24 -2.21
N GLN A 101 -16.84 -0.42 -1.06
CA GLN A 101 -15.99 -0.08 0.08
C GLN A 101 -14.49 -0.26 -0.23
N MET A 102 -14.13 -1.32 -0.97
CA MET A 102 -12.77 -1.52 -1.44
C MET A 102 -12.33 -0.38 -2.38
N LEU A 103 -13.16 0.04 -3.33
CA LEU A 103 -12.90 1.20 -4.18
C LEU A 103 -12.75 2.48 -3.37
N ALA A 104 -13.60 2.68 -2.36
CA ALA A 104 -13.53 3.83 -1.47
C ALA A 104 -12.18 3.91 -0.74
N LEU A 105 -11.69 2.79 -0.18
CA LEU A 105 -10.39 2.76 0.50
C LEU A 105 -9.21 2.82 -0.49
N ASN A 106 -9.21 1.92 -1.48
CA ASN A 106 -8.03 1.69 -2.34
C ASN A 106 -7.79 2.79 -3.37
N VAL A 107 -8.84 3.56 -3.73
CA VAL A 107 -8.78 4.59 -4.76
C VAL A 107 -9.17 5.95 -4.19
N THR A 108 -10.43 6.13 -3.83
CA THR A 108 -10.94 7.46 -3.45
C THR A 108 -10.22 8.03 -2.23
N GLY A 109 -10.06 7.23 -1.18
CA GLY A 109 -9.36 7.61 0.05
C GLY A 109 -7.89 7.92 -0.21
N GLN A 110 -7.21 7.06 -1.00
CA GLN A 110 -5.81 7.28 -1.37
C GLN A 110 -5.62 8.60 -2.13
N VAL A 111 -6.48 8.90 -3.11
CA VAL A 111 -6.42 10.15 -3.88
C VAL A 111 -6.70 11.37 -2.99
N ARG A 112 -7.68 11.29 -2.08
CA ARG A 112 -7.96 12.36 -1.11
C ARG A 112 -6.75 12.63 -0.22
N LEU A 113 -6.18 11.60 0.39
CA LEU A 113 -5.02 11.75 1.26
C LEU A 113 -3.79 12.25 0.49
N ALA A 114 -3.53 11.70 -0.71
CA ALA A 114 -2.46 12.16 -1.56
C ALA A 114 -2.55 13.66 -1.86
N LYS A 115 -3.78 14.21 -2.03
CA LYS A 115 -3.98 15.65 -2.27
C LYS A 115 -3.52 16.50 -1.08
N HIS A 116 -3.77 16.09 0.16
CA HIS A 116 -3.24 16.77 1.35
C HIS A 116 -1.72 16.67 1.41
N VAL A 117 -1.18 15.45 1.24
CA VAL A 117 0.26 15.17 1.32
C VAL A 117 1.05 15.99 0.28
N VAL A 118 0.64 15.96 -0.99
CA VAL A 118 1.38 16.67 -2.05
C VAL A 118 1.35 18.18 -1.86
N ARG A 119 0.23 18.77 -1.41
CA ARG A 119 0.14 20.21 -1.11
C ARG A 119 1.11 20.57 0.01
N HIS A 120 1.09 19.82 1.11
CA HIS A 120 1.97 20.05 2.26
C HIS A 120 3.46 19.94 1.89
N MET A 121 3.84 18.96 1.05
CA MET A 121 5.22 18.76 0.62
C MET A 121 5.64 19.77 -0.46
N ALA A 122 4.75 20.12 -1.39
CA ALA A 122 5.03 21.11 -2.44
C ALA A 122 5.29 22.51 -1.87
N ASP A 123 4.51 22.96 -0.87
CA ASP A 123 4.72 24.24 -0.19
C ASP A 123 6.12 24.34 0.44
N ARG A 124 6.72 23.21 0.80
CA ARG A 124 8.07 23.11 1.38
C ARG A 124 9.16 22.80 0.35
N GLN A 125 8.77 22.44 -0.86
CA GLN A 125 9.67 21.95 -1.92
C GLN A 125 10.53 20.75 -1.46
N ALA A 126 9.99 19.87 -0.60
CA ALA A 126 10.68 18.72 -0.06
C ALA A 126 9.67 17.66 0.44
N GLY A 127 9.98 16.39 0.19
CA GLY A 127 9.24 15.24 0.69
C GLY A 127 9.44 13.99 -0.15
N ARG A 128 8.98 12.85 0.39
CA ARG A 128 9.00 11.56 -0.31
C ARG A 128 7.69 10.82 -0.08
N ILE A 129 7.14 10.27 -1.14
CA ILE A 129 5.86 9.54 -1.11
C ILE A 129 6.09 8.12 -1.64
N LEU A 130 5.81 7.12 -0.82
CA LEU A 130 5.74 5.72 -1.23
C LEU A 130 4.27 5.34 -1.42
N ILE A 131 3.91 4.89 -2.62
CA ILE A 131 2.56 4.41 -2.92
C ILE A 131 2.60 2.90 -3.09
N THR A 132 2.00 2.17 -2.15
CA THR A 132 1.90 0.71 -2.25
C THR A 132 0.80 0.34 -3.24
N THR A 133 1.20 -0.31 -4.32
CA THR A 133 0.31 -0.90 -5.29
C THR A 133 0.35 -2.43 -5.20
N SER A 134 0.67 -3.16 -6.21
CA SER A 134 0.83 -4.63 -6.23
C SER A 134 1.37 -5.10 -7.58
N CYS A 135 2.00 -6.28 -7.64
CA CYS A 135 2.20 -6.99 -8.91
C CYS A 135 0.88 -7.27 -9.65
N SER A 136 -0.25 -7.30 -8.95
CA SER A 136 -1.61 -7.38 -9.55
C SER A 136 -1.94 -6.19 -10.46
N ALA A 137 -1.21 -5.08 -10.37
CA ALA A 137 -1.32 -3.96 -11.31
C ALA A 137 -0.85 -4.29 -12.74
N LEU A 138 -0.06 -5.35 -12.90
CA LEU A 138 0.57 -5.75 -14.17
C LEU A 138 -0.19 -6.85 -14.91
N THR A 139 -1.34 -7.31 -14.38
CA THR A 139 -2.09 -8.44 -14.91
C THR A 139 -3.58 -8.29 -14.65
N PRO A 140 -4.46 -8.78 -15.53
CA PRO A 140 -5.86 -8.99 -15.17
C PRO A 140 -5.97 -10.01 -14.03
N THR A 141 -6.88 -9.75 -13.09
CA THR A 141 -7.01 -10.52 -11.84
C THR A 141 -8.39 -11.17 -11.68
N PRO A 142 -8.73 -12.23 -12.44
CA PRO A 142 -9.97 -13.00 -12.19
C PRO A 142 -10.04 -13.45 -10.73
N TYR A 143 -11.25 -13.46 -10.17
CA TYR A 143 -11.53 -13.71 -8.73
C TYR A 143 -11.02 -12.65 -7.75
N GLU A 144 -10.41 -11.57 -8.27
CA GLU A 144 -10.10 -10.30 -7.61
C GLU A 144 -10.39 -9.16 -8.59
N SER A 145 -11.55 -9.24 -9.29
CA SER A 145 -11.87 -8.45 -10.48
C SER A 145 -11.89 -6.93 -10.25
N ILE A 146 -12.07 -6.48 -9.02
CA ILE A 146 -11.99 -5.05 -8.63
C ILE A 146 -10.61 -4.72 -8.04
N TYR A 147 -10.03 -5.63 -7.24
CA TYR A 147 -8.75 -5.35 -6.57
C TYR A 147 -7.63 -5.02 -7.57
N GLY A 148 -7.36 -5.88 -8.54
CA GLY A 148 -6.31 -5.65 -9.54
C GLY A 148 -6.45 -4.30 -10.25
N PRO A 149 -7.62 -3.95 -10.81
CA PRO A 149 -7.87 -2.62 -11.38
C PRO A 149 -7.59 -1.46 -10.43
N THR A 150 -7.90 -1.58 -9.11
CA THR A 150 -7.51 -0.53 -8.14
C THR A 150 -6.00 -0.36 -8.06
N ARG A 151 -5.24 -1.45 -8.17
CA ARG A 151 -3.77 -1.41 -8.12
C ARG A 151 -3.16 -0.84 -9.40
N SER A 152 -3.77 -1.14 -10.56
CA SER A 152 -3.39 -0.53 -11.85
C SER A 152 -3.66 0.97 -11.85
N PHE A 153 -4.81 1.41 -11.29
CA PHE A 153 -5.08 2.82 -11.08
C PHE A 153 -3.98 3.49 -10.23
N MET A 154 -3.66 2.89 -9.08
CA MET A 154 -2.67 3.47 -8.17
C MET A 154 -1.25 3.47 -8.77
N LEU A 155 -0.88 2.50 -9.60
CA LEU A 155 0.41 2.50 -10.31
C LEU A 155 0.47 3.67 -11.30
N SER A 156 -0.52 3.80 -12.18
CA SER A 156 -0.59 4.89 -13.15
C SER A 156 -0.65 6.27 -12.46
N PHE A 157 -1.40 6.37 -11.35
CA PHE A 157 -1.47 7.58 -10.54
C PHE A 157 -0.10 7.95 -9.95
N ALA A 158 0.63 6.98 -9.39
CA ALA A 158 1.96 7.21 -8.81
C ALA A 158 2.96 7.71 -9.87
N GLU A 159 2.95 7.09 -11.06
CA GLU A 159 3.85 7.47 -12.17
C GLU A 159 3.55 8.89 -12.69
N GLY A 160 2.26 9.23 -12.87
CA GLY A 160 1.85 10.58 -13.26
C GLY A 160 2.20 11.63 -12.21
N LEU A 161 1.87 11.32 -10.94
CA LEU A 161 2.17 12.21 -9.82
C LEU A 161 3.67 12.45 -9.65
N ARG A 162 4.50 11.42 -9.87
CA ARG A 162 5.96 11.55 -9.84
C ARG A 162 6.45 12.63 -10.80
N GLU A 163 5.94 12.65 -12.03
CA GLU A 163 6.35 13.64 -13.02
C GLU A 163 5.93 15.06 -12.62
N GLU A 164 4.68 15.22 -12.17
CA GLU A 164 4.17 16.52 -11.72
C GLU A 164 4.93 17.07 -10.52
N MET A 165 5.33 16.19 -9.59
CA MET A 165 5.95 16.61 -8.32
C MET A 165 7.46 16.87 -8.41
N LYS A 166 8.10 16.58 -9.53
CA LYS A 166 9.54 16.86 -9.75
C LYS A 166 9.88 18.33 -9.57
N GLU A 167 9.07 19.23 -10.12
CA GLU A 167 9.33 20.68 -10.03
C GLU A 167 9.20 21.23 -8.59
N TYR A 168 8.55 20.47 -7.70
CA TYR A 168 8.41 20.79 -6.27
C TYR A 168 9.43 20.06 -5.39
N GLY A 169 10.40 19.35 -5.96
CA GLY A 169 11.41 18.63 -5.20
C GLY A 169 10.84 17.45 -4.38
N VAL A 170 9.65 16.94 -4.72
CA VAL A 170 9.00 15.82 -4.03
C VAL A 170 9.17 14.54 -4.84
N GLY A 171 9.78 13.52 -4.22
CA GLY A 171 9.95 12.20 -4.81
C GLY A 171 8.69 11.34 -4.64
N VAL A 172 8.31 10.59 -5.68
CA VAL A 172 7.24 9.59 -5.60
C VAL A 172 7.77 8.26 -6.11
N THR A 173 7.55 7.18 -5.35
CA THR A 173 7.97 5.81 -5.68
C THR A 173 6.79 4.87 -5.56
N ALA A 174 6.56 4.00 -6.53
CA ALA A 174 5.56 2.95 -6.47
C ALA A 174 6.19 1.64 -5.95
N LEU A 175 5.64 1.09 -4.86
CA LEU A 175 5.97 -0.25 -4.40
C LEU A 175 4.96 -1.24 -4.98
N LEU A 176 5.44 -2.27 -5.70
CA LEU A 176 4.62 -3.34 -6.25
C LEU A 176 4.92 -4.67 -5.52
N PRO A 177 4.31 -4.93 -4.37
CA PRO A 177 4.49 -6.20 -3.69
C PRO A 177 4.03 -7.38 -4.53
N GLY A 178 4.81 -8.48 -4.52
CA GLY A 178 4.30 -9.81 -4.82
C GLY A 178 3.42 -10.33 -3.69
N ALA A 179 2.94 -11.57 -3.80
CA ALA A 179 2.22 -12.20 -2.71
C ALA A 179 3.08 -12.21 -1.44
N THR A 180 2.58 -11.59 -0.36
CA THR A 180 3.32 -11.35 0.89
C THR A 180 2.63 -12.06 2.04
N ALA A 181 3.40 -12.64 2.96
CA ALA A 181 2.94 -13.43 4.10
C ALA A 181 2.34 -12.52 5.18
N THR A 182 1.08 -12.19 5.02
CA THR A 182 0.26 -11.36 5.91
C THR A 182 -1.16 -11.92 5.99
N ASP A 183 -2.01 -11.35 6.84
CA ASP A 183 -3.43 -11.72 6.93
C ASP A 183 -4.25 -11.25 5.72
N PHE A 184 -3.66 -10.52 4.77
CA PHE A 184 -4.33 -9.84 3.67
C PHE A 184 -5.25 -10.76 2.84
N HIS A 185 -4.73 -11.91 2.39
CA HIS A 185 -5.52 -12.84 1.60
C HIS A 185 -6.55 -13.62 2.42
N GLN A 186 -6.27 -13.85 3.71
CA GLN A 186 -7.24 -14.46 4.62
C GLN A 186 -8.44 -13.54 4.84
N THR A 187 -8.18 -12.26 5.12
CA THR A 187 -9.24 -11.25 5.29
C THR A 187 -10.00 -10.93 4.00
N ALA A 188 -9.39 -11.18 2.85
CA ALA A 188 -10.03 -11.09 1.54
C ALA A 188 -10.92 -12.29 1.17
N GLY A 189 -11.08 -13.28 2.06
CA GLY A 189 -11.86 -14.49 1.78
C GLY A 189 -11.17 -15.50 0.86
N MET A 190 -9.85 -15.40 0.67
CA MET A 190 -9.06 -16.25 -0.26
C MET A 190 -8.37 -17.44 0.44
N GLY A 191 -8.82 -17.82 1.63
CA GLY A 191 -8.23 -18.92 2.39
C GLY A 191 -8.25 -20.27 1.68
N ASN A 192 -9.22 -20.51 0.79
CA ASN A 192 -9.37 -21.72 -0.02
C ASN A 192 -8.79 -21.58 -1.44
N THR A 193 -7.81 -20.72 -1.64
CA THR A 193 -7.07 -20.54 -2.90
C THR A 193 -5.59 -20.83 -2.68
N LYS A 194 -4.77 -20.78 -3.74
CA LYS A 194 -3.31 -20.82 -3.59
C LYS A 194 -2.80 -19.71 -2.67
N PHE A 195 -3.48 -18.54 -2.67
CA PHE A 195 -3.14 -17.42 -1.81
C PHE A 195 -3.51 -17.63 -0.33
N GLY A 196 -4.18 -18.71 0.04
CA GLY A 196 -4.48 -19.05 1.44
C GLY A 196 -3.25 -19.47 2.26
N SER A 197 -2.24 -20.16 1.64
CA SER A 197 -0.99 -20.50 2.31
C SER A 197 0.01 -19.33 2.30
N ASN A 198 0.76 -19.19 3.40
CA ASN A 198 1.87 -18.23 3.50
C ASN A 198 3.25 -18.84 3.18
N ASP A 199 3.36 -20.17 2.98
CA ASP A 199 4.63 -20.89 2.87
C ASP A 199 5.51 -20.46 1.68
N TRP A 200 4.91 -19.93 0.63
CA TRP A 200 5.58 -19.54 -0.61
C TRP A 200 5.61 -18.01 -0.83
N LYS A 201 5.05 -17.25 0.11
CA LYS A 201 4.92 -15.80 0.02
C LYS A 201 6.17 -15.10 0.53
N ASN A 202 6.36 -13.87 0.07
CA ASN A 202 7.45 -13.02 0.50
C ASN A 202 7.32 -12.58 1.97
N ASP A 203 8.45 -12.36 2.63
CA ASP A 203 8.50 -11.74 3.95
C ASP A 203 8.06 -10.26 3.87
N PRO A 204 7.08 -9.82 4.65
CA PRO A 204 6.68 -8.41 4.67
C PRO A 204 7.80 -7.45 5.09
N ALA A 205 8.77 -7.89 5.89
CA ALA A 205 9.92 -7.08 6.27
C ALA A 205 10.84 -6.80 5.08
N LEU A 206 11.12 -7.83 4.27
CA LEU A 206 11.89 -7.69 3.02
C LEU A 206 11.19 -6.74 2.03
N VAL A 207 9.88 -6.91 1.86
CA VAL A 207 9.09 -6.08 0.94
C VAL A 207 9.12 -4.60 1.37
N ALA A 208 8.98 -4.34 2.67
CA ALA A 208 9.06 -2.98 3.22
C ALA A 208 10.46 -2.38 3.04
N GLU A 209 11.53 -3.13 3.32
CA GLU A 209 12.91 -2.71 3.15
C GLU A 209 13.18 -2.29 1.69
N GLN A 210 12.82 -3.13 0.73
CA GLN A 210 12.98 -2.83 -0.70
C GLN A 210 12.21 -1.59 -1.12
N GLY A 211 10.98 -1.40 -0.59
CA GLY A 211 10.19 -0.20 -0.83
C GLY A 211 10.85 1.07 -0.31
N LEU A 212 11.37 1.03 0.92
CA LEU A 212 12.06 2.17 1.52
C LEU A 212 13.40 2.47 0.82
N ASP A 213 14.15 1.45 0.47
CA ASP A 213 15.43 1.65 -0.22
C ASP A 213 15.24 2.29 -1.59
N ALA A 214 14.24 1.83 -2.36
CA ALA A 214 13.87 2.46 -3.63
C ALA A 214 13.38 3.91 -3.44
N LEU A 215 12.57 4.17 -2.39
CA LEU A 215 12.11 5.51 -2.05
C LEU A 215 13.27 6.47 -1.79
N PHE A 216 14.23 6.05 -0.96
CA PHE A 216 15.38 6.89 -0.61
C PHE A 216 16.41 7.00 -1.75
N ALA A 217 16.49 5.98 -2.62
CA ALA A 217 17.28 6.06 -3.86
C ALA A 217 16.61 6.94 -4.93
N GLY A 218 15.32 7.32 -4.75
CA GLY A 218 14.57 8.14 -5.71
C GLY A 218 14.16 7.37 -6.96
N GLU A 219 13.98 6.06 -6.86
CA GLU A 219 13.52 5.22 -7.96
C GLU A 219 12.03 5.45 -8.27
N ASP A 220 11.61 5.19 -9.51
CA ASP A 220 10.22 5.35 -9.94
C ASP A 220 9.34 4.24 -9.36
N HIS A 221 9.79 3.00 -9.39
CA HIS A 221 9.09 1.87 -8.80
C HIS A 221 10.02 0.73 -8.41
N VAL A 222 9.53 -0.16 -7.57
CA VAL A 222 10.22 -1.40 -7.19
C VAL A 222 9.24 -2.58 -7.09
N ILE A 223 9.65 -3.73 -7.60
CA ILE A 223 8.96 -5.01 -7.35
C ILE A 223 9.41 -5.54 -5.99
N GLY A 224 8.49 -5.53 -5.02
CA GLY A 224 8.75 -6.00 -3.66
C GLY A 224 8.60 -7.52 -3.54
N GLY A 225 9.69 -8.21 -3.24
CA GLY A 225 9.73 -9.65 -3.06
C GLY A 225 11.06 -10.29 -3.43
N ASP A 226 11.06 -11.62 -3.51
CA ASP A 226 12.20 -12.43 -3.89
C ASP A 226 12.51 -12.38 -5.40
N GLN A 227 13.53 -13.11 -5.84
CA GLN A 227 13.90 -13.15 -7.25
C GLN A 227 12.79 -13.77 -8.12
N ALA A 228 12.09 -14.79 -7.62
CA ALA A 228 10.99 -15.43 -8.35
C ALA A 228 9.83 -14.44 -8.59
N THR A 229 9.52 -13.59 -7.63
CA THR A 229 8.54 -12.50 -7.77
C THR A 229 8.95 -11.50 -8.85
N ARG A 230 10.21 -11.09 -8.88
CA ARG A 230 10.73 -10.16 -9.90
C ARG A 230 10.71 -10.78 -11.30
N ASP A 231 11.11 -12.04 -11.41
CA ASP A 231 11.11 -12.78 -12.69
C ASP A 231 9.68 -12.95 -13.22
N ASP A 232 8.72 -13.26 -12.34
CA ASP A 232 7.31 -13.37 -12.71
C ASP A 232 6.72 -12.02 -13.16
N ALA A 233 7.04 -10.94 -12.49
CA ALA A 233 6.63 -9.59 -12.89
C ALA A 233 7.23 -9.20 -14.25
N ALA A 234 8.49 -9.52 -14.50
CA ALA A 234 9.14 -9.29 -15.79
C ALA A 234 8.48 -10.13 -16.90
N LEU A 235 8.21 -11.41 -16.65
CA LEU A 235 7.50 -12.27 -17.59
C LEU A 235 6.10 -11.75 -17.91
N ASN A 236 5.33 -11.32 -16.91
CA ASN A 236 3.98 -10.78 -17.11
C ASN A 236 3.96 -9.55 -18.04
N ARG A 237 5.04 -8.76 -18.09
CA ARG A 237 5.15 -7.63 -19.04
C ARG A 237 5.26 -8.08 -20.50
N THR A 238 5.62 -9.30 -20.77
CA THR A 238 5.79 -9.86 -22.14
C THR A 238 4.60 -10.69 -22.62
N LEU A 239 3.72 -11.10 -21.70
CA LEU A 239 2.56 -11.94 -22.02
C LEU A 239 1.35 -11.08 -22.44
N SER A 240 0.49 -11.66 -23.31
CA SER A 240 -0.80 -11.06 -23.63
C SER A 240 -1.77 -11.14 -22.45
N ASP A 241 -2.70 -10.19 -22.35
CA ASP A 241 -3.66 -10.13 -21.23
C ASP A 241 -4.52 -11.39 -21.06
N PRO A 242 -5.01 -12.07 -22.12
CA PRO A 242 -5.73 -13.35 -21.93
C PRO A 242 -4.87 -14.44 -21.29
N VAL A 243 -3.58 -14.52 -21.64
CA VAL A 243 -2.64 -15.49 -21.05
C VAL A 243 -2.40 -15.16 -19.57
N LYS A 244 -2.17 -13.89 -19.24
CA LYS A 244 -2.04 -13.43 -17.85
C LYS A 244 -3.28 -13.73 -17.03
N ALA A 245 -4.48 -13.44 -17.58
CA ALA A 245 -5.75 -13.73 -16.92
C ALA A 245 -5.92 -15.22 -16.60
N THR A 246 -5.62 -16.09 -17.56
CA THR A 246 -5.68 -17.56 -17.36
C THR A 246 -4.71 -18.00 -16.26
N LYS A 247 -3.47 -17.50 -16.30
CA LYS A 247 -2.45 -17.81 -15.28
C LYS A 247 -2.89 -17.36 -13.89
N PHE A 248 -3.40 -16.16 -13.75
CA PHE A 248 -3.87 -15.63 -12.47
C PHE A 248 -5.08 -16.42 -11.95
N ALA A 249 -6.05 -16.74 -12.81
CA ALA A 249 -7.23 -17.53 -12.45
C ALA A 249 -6.88 -18.89 -11.85
N GLN A 250 -5.80 -19.54 -12.29
CA GLN A 250 -5.36 -20.83 -11.73
C GLN A 250 -4.93 -20.73 -10.27
N ALA A 251 -4.42 -19.57 -9.84
CA ALA A 251 -3.98 -19.34 -8.46
C ALA A 251 -5.09 -18.80 -7.55
N SER A 252 -6.02 -18.02 -8.11
CA SER A 252 -7.03 -17.27 -7.37
C SER A 252 -8.42 -17.94 -7.34
N ARG A 253 -8.65 -18.94 -8.21
CA ARG A 253 -9.92 -19.67 -8.20
C ARG A 253 -10.11 -20.40 -6.87
N PRO A 254 -11.25 -20.20 -6.17
CA PRO A 254 -11.58 -20.98 -4.98
C PRO A 254 -11.61 -22.49 -5.27
N THR A 255 -11.00 -23.28 -4.40
CA THR A 255 -11.15 -24.75 -4.42
C THR A 255 -12.42 -25.10 -3.65
N THR A 256 -13.23 -25.97 -4.23
CA THR A 256 -14.45 -26.52 -3.60
C THR A 256 -14.12 -27.35 -2.37
#